data_7cdecdfc5896997f5d2a9092b3f869dd
#
_entry.id   7cdecdfc5896997f5d2a9092b3f869dd
#
_cell.length_a   1.000
_cell.length_b   1.000
_cell.length_c   1.000
_cell.angle_alpha   90.00
_cell.angle_beta   90.00
_cell.angle_gamma   90.00
#
_symmetry.space_group_name_H-M   'P 1'
#
loop_
_entity.id
_entity.type
_entity.pdbx_description
1 polymer ?
#
loop_
_entity_poly.entity_id
_entity_poly.type
_entity_poly.pdbx_seq_one_letter_code
_entity_poly.pdbx_strand_id
1 'polypeptide(L)'
;MLNGMKVRMRDPIRIVDEIEELVNVYGIKEFMFADGIFSNPLWHVTKICEEIKRRKIQVQWDAWCDIKNINREFLETMTSAGCRSVIISPDAYSNSALQGLNKGITTREVRKAVKLLVDWPGLRVGFCFFLTTPGETFWGYVRTMFYYFTTVPFILLQRKGGSGFSWIRIEPDTQVRETAVRDGLISEETELLPKDIESLRRLFYIKPALRFLDPPSRILVDVMEKGRNMIRLKRAKR
;
A
#
# COMPACT_ATOMS: atom_id res chain seq x y z
N MET A 1 14.58 -1.25 -13.35
CA MET A 1 13.10 -1.14 -13.12
C MET A 1 12.46 -2.47 -13.50
N LEU A 2 11.84 -3.16 -12.55
CA LEU A 2 11.21 -4.47 -12.75
C LEU A 2 10.20 -4.52 -13.89
N ASN A 3 9.50 -3.41 -14.16
CA ASN A 3 8.46 -3.33 -15.20
C ASN A 3 8.80 -2.40 -16.37
N GLY A 4 10.06 -1.92 -16.47
CA GLY A 4 10.48 -0.92 -17.43
C GLY A 4 9.95 0.48 -17.12
N MET A 5 10.29 1.45 -18.00
CA MET A 5 9.92 2.87 -17.82
C MET A 5 8.57 3.23 -18.44
N LYS A 6 7.99 2.35 -19.23
CA LYS A 6 6.75 2.63 -19.96
C LYS A 6 5.56 1.98 -19.25
N VAL A 7 4.59 2.80 -18.86
CA VAL A 7 3.30 2.31 -18.34
C VAL A 7 2.57 1.58 -19.49
N ARG A 8 2.22 0.32 -19.24
CA ARG A 8 1.43 -0.50 -20.15
C ARG A 8 0.02 -0.56 -19.62
N MET A 9 -0.94 -0.15 -20.43
CA MET A 9 -2.35 -0.14 -20.06
C MET A 9 -3.11 -1.10 -20.99
N ARG A 10 -4.06 -1.79 -20.41
CA ARG A 10 -5.05 -2.57 -21.16
C ARG A 10 -6.21 -1.64 -21.55
N ASP A 11 -6.94 -2.01 -22.58
CA ASP A 11 -8.14 -1.28 -22.96
C ASP A 11 -9.19 -1.33 -21.83
N PRO A 12 -9.72 -0.18 -21.35
CA PRO A 12 -10.72 -0.14 -20.29
C PRO A 12 -11.98 -0.95 -20.62
N ILE A 13 -12.41 -0.96 -21.89
CA ILE A 13 -13.62 -1.70 -22.33
C ILE A 13 -13.38 -3.20 -22.15
N ARG A 14 -12.24 -3.71 -22.60
CA ARG A 14 -11.86 -5.12 -22.46
C ARG A 14 -11.71 -5.55 -21.01
N ILE A 15 -11.20 -4.67 -20.13
CA ILE A 15 -11.17 -4.94 -18.69
C ILE A 15 -12.57 -5.17 -18.17
N VAL A 16 -13.53 -4.33 -18.58
CA VAL A 16 -14.91 -4.45 -18.13
C VAL A 16 -15.62 -5.64 -18.78
N ASP A 17 -15.25 -6.04 -20.02
CA ASP A 17 -15.73 -7.30 -20.64
C ASP A 17 -15.37 -8.51 -19.75
N GLU A 18 -14.10 -8.57 -19.28
CA GLU A 18 -13.65 -9.64 -18.37
C GLU A 18 -14.38 -9.59 -17.01
N ILE A 19 -14.62 -8.41 -16.45
CA ILE A 19 -15.39 -8.26 -15.21
C ILE A 19 -16.82 -8.77 -15.42
N GLU A 20 -17.45 -8.46 -16.53
CA GLU A 20 -18.79 -8.91 -16.88
C GLU A 20 -18.85 -10.44 -17.06
N GLU A 21 -17.83 -11.02 -17.67
CA GLU A 21 -17.66 -12.48 -17.78
C GLU A 21 -17.50 -13.14 -16.41
N LEU A 22 -16.64 -12.57 -15.54
CA LEU A 22 -16.46 -13.06 -14.16
C LEU A 22 -17.80 -13.11 -13.40
N VAL A 23 -18.64 -12.09 -13.56
CA VAL A 23 -19.95 -12.02 -12.92
C VAL A 23 -20.94 -13.01 -13.53
N ASN A 24 -21.08 -13.00 -14.85
CA ASN A 24 -22.17 -13.72 -15.54
C ASN A 24 -21.88 -15.21 -15.71
N VAL A 25 -20.61 -15.59 -15.93
CA VAL A 25 -20.23 -16.98 -16.19
C VAL A 25 -19.78 -17.66 -14.89
N TYR A 26 -18.99 -16.98 -14.06
CA TYR A 26 -18.35 -17.57 -12.86
C TYR A 26 -19.01 -17.16 -11.55
N GLY A 27 -19.97 -16.23 -11.57
CA GLY A 27 -20.66 -15.75 -10.36
C GLY A 27 -19.77 -14.94 -9.41
N ILE A 28 -18.59 -14.50 -9.85
CA ILE A 28 -17.62 -13.75 -9.03
C ILE A 28 -18.01 -12.29 -8.99
N LYS A 29 -18.36 -11.81 -7.79
CA LYS A 29 -18.78 -10.41 -7.57
C LYS A 29 -17.82 -9.59 -6.73
N GLU A 30 -16.77 -10.22 -6.20
CA GLU A 30 -15.77 -9.55 -5.39
C GLU A 30 -14.37 -9.88 -5.92
N PHE A 31 -13.56 -8.85 -6.18
CA PHE A 31 -12.19 -9.02 -6.68
C PHE A 31 -11.29 -7.85 -6.29
N MET A 32 -10.01 -7.97 -6.53
CA MET A 32 -9.02 -6.90 -6.38
C MET A 32 -8.29 -6.65 -7.69
N PHE A 33 -8.15 -5.38 -8.07
CA PHE A 33 -7.22 -5.01 -9.13
C PHE A 33 -5.78 -5.21 -8.64
N ALA A 34 -5.04 -6.09 -9.31
CA ALA A 34 -3.68 -6.48 -8.92
C ALA A 34 -2.60 -5.51 -9.40
N ASP A 35 -2.98 -4.30 -9.80
CA ASP A 35 -2.04 -3.25 -10.19
C ASP A 35 -1.29 -2.72 -8.98
N GLY A 36 0.02 -2.45 -9.13
CA GLY A 36 0.82 -1.82 -8.07
C GLY A 36 0.32 -0.42 -7.71
N ILE A 37 -0.22 0.32 -8.69
CA ILE A 37 -0.88 1.62 -8.50
C ILE A 37 -2.03 1.73 -9.52
N PHE A 38 -3.21 1.30 -9.15
CA PHE A 38 -4.40 1.33 -10.01
C PHE A 38 -4.83 2.75 -10.39
N SER A 39 -4.64 3.72 -9.50
CA SER A 39 -5.06 5.12 -9.72
C SER A 39 -4.21 5.90 -10.74
N ASN A 40 -3.32 5.29 -11.46
CA ASN A 40 -2.44 5.97 -12.42
C ASN A 40 -2.40 5.27 -13.78
N PRO A 41 -2.80 5.94 -14.87
CA PRO A 41 -3.32 7.32 -14.94
C PRO A 41 -4.82 7.41 -14.59
N LEU A 42 -5.25 8.55 -14.03
CA LEU A 42 -6.62 8.77 -13.56
C LEU A 42 -7.67 8.53 -14.65
N TRP A 43 -7.43 9.02 -15.88
CA TRP A 43 -8.38 8.88 -16.98
C TRP A 43 -8.73 7.41 -17.30
N HIS A 44 -7.78 6.51 -17.11
CA HIS A 44 -7.97 5.07 -17.35
C HIS A 44 -8.94 4.47 -16.33
N VAL A 45 -8.71 4.79 -15.05
CA VAL A 45 -9.61 4.36 -13.96
C VAL A 45 -11.02 4.95 -14.13
N THR A 46 -11.09 6.24 -14.47
CA THR A 46 -12.39 6.90 -14.71
C THR A 46 -13.16 6.18 -15.80
N LYS A 47 -12.53 5.82 -16.93
CA LYS A 47 -13.18 5.07 -18.00
C LYS A 47 -13.66 3.67 -17.57
N ILE A 48 -12.85 2.95 -16.78
CA ILE A 48 -13.27 1.65 -16.21
C ILE A 48 -14.52 1.82 -15.33
N CYS A 49 -14.49 2.80 -14.43
CA CYS A 49 -15.60 3.07 -13.52
C CYS A 49 -16.89 3.51 -14.28
N GLU A 50 -16.75 4.36 -15.28
CA GLU A 50 -17.85 4.79 -16.14
C GLU A 50 -18.47 3.61 -16.89
N GLU A 51 -17.65 2.72 -17.43
CA GLU A 51 -18.11 1.56 -18.17
C GLU A 51 -18.80 0.53 -17.27
N ILE A 52 -18.27 0.25 -16.06
CA ILE A 52 -18.95 -0.58 -15.06
C ILE A 52 -20.33 -0.03 -14.74
N LYS A 53 -20.45 1.29 -14.53
CA LYS A 53 -21.74 1.96 -14.27
C LYS A 53 -22.68 1.92 -15.47
N ARG A 54 -22.17 2.19 -16.67
CA ARG A 54 -22.93 2.18 -17.92
C ARG A 54 -23.59 0.82 -18.16
N ARG A 55 -22.84 -0.27 -17.90
CA ARG A 55 -23.35 -1.65 -18.02
C ARG A 55 -24.14 -2.11 -16.81
N LYS A 56 -24.21 -1.30 -15.73
CA LYS A 56 -24.91 -1.63 -14.49
C LYS A 56 -24.40 -2.91 -13.81
N ILE A 57 -23.11 -3.22 -13.97
CA ILE A 57 -22.48 -4.40 -13.40
C ILE A 57 -22.39 -4.23 -11.88
N GLN A 58 -22.95 -5.19 -11.12
CA GLN A 58 -22.96 -5.17 -9.67
C GLN A 58 -21.76 -5.94 -9.12
N VAL A 59 -20.70 -5.22 -8.78
CA VAL A 59 -19.45 -5.77 -8.25
C VAL A 59 -18.92 -4.99 -7.06
N GLN A 60 -18.09 -5.63 -6.27
CA GLN A 60 -17.31 -4.98 -5.21
C GLN A 60 -15.83 -5.25 -5.47
N TRP A 61 -14.99 -4.22 -5.37
CA TRP A 61 -13.59 -4.37 -5.66
C TRP A 61 -12.70 -3.49 -4.78
N ASP A 62 -11.45 -3.94 -4.67
CA ASP A 62 -10.38 -3.29 -3.91
C ASP A 62 -9.26 -2.88 -4.86
N ALA A 63 -8.53 -1.81 -4.56
CA ALA A 63 -7.39 -1.37 -5.36
C ALA A 63 -6.31 -0.62 -4.56
N TRP A 64 -5.06 -0.71 -5.06
CA TRP A 64 -3.95 0.12 -4.59
C TRP A 64 -3.96 1.47 -5.32
N CYS A 65 -3.92 2.55 -4.55
CA CYS A 65 -3.99 3.90 -5.10
C CYS A 65 -2.83 4.79 -4.63
N ASP A 66 -2.40 5.70 -5.50
CA ASP A 66 -1.46 6.76 -5.13
C ASP A 66 -2.15 7.79 -4.25
N ILE A 67 -1.48 8.21 -3.18
CA ILE A 67 -1.94 9.24 -2.25
C ILE A 67 -2.25 10.55 -2.97
N LYS A 68 -1.46 10.91 -3.99
CA LYS A 68 -1.63 12.13 -4.78
C LYS A 68 -2.98 12.22 -5.48
N ASN A 69 -3.58 11.07 -5.76
CA ASN A 69 -4.85 10.97 -6.48
C ASN A 69 -6.05 10.93 -5.54
N ILE A 70 -5.84 10.81 -4.21
CA ILE A 70 -6.93 10.74 -3.24
C ILE A 70 -7.56 12.11 -3.06
N ASN A 71 -8.70 12.31 -3.69
CA ASN A 71 -9.58 13.47 -3.55
C ASN A 71 -11.06 13.03 -3.60
N ARG A 72 -11.98 13.96 -3.34
CA ARG A 72 -13.40 13.66 -3.26
C ARG A 72 -13.97 13.11 -4.57
N GLU A 73 -13.69 13.77 -5.68
CA GLU A 73 -14.19 13.39 -7.01
C GLU A 73 -13.73 11.97 -7.40
N PHE A 74 -12.46 11.66 -7.17
CA PHE A 74 -11.91 10.34 -7.44
C PHE A 74 -12.56 9.25 -6.59
N LEU A 75 -12.78 9.50 -5.29
CA LEU A 75 -13.45 8.56 -4.40
C LEU A 75 -14.93 8.37 -4.78
N GLU A 76 -15.64 9.42 -5.18
CA GLU A 76 -17.02 9.34 -5.71
C GLU A 76 -17.07 8.47 -6.97
N THR A 77 -16.14 8.69 -7.90
CA THR A 77 -16.03 7.90 -9.12
C THR A 77 -15.83 6.41 -8.83
N MET A 78 -14.85 6.09 -7.97
CA MET A 78 -14.54 4.70 -7.63
C MET A 78 -15.67 4.02 -6.84
N THR A 79 -16.17 4.67 -5.79
CA THR A 79 -17.17 4.06 -4.91
C THR A 79 -18.51 3.89 -5.61
N SER A 80 -18.89 4.79 -6.51
CA SER A 80 -20.10 4.64 -7.35
C SER A 80 -20.00 3.49 -8.35
N ALA A 81 -18.80 3.03 -8.68
CA ALA A 81 -18.54 1.86 -9.52
C ALA A 81 -18.24 0.57 -8.72
N GLY A 82 -18.49 0.56 -7.41
CA GLY A 82 -18.36 -0.62 -6.58
C GLY A 82 -17.06 -0.77 -5.80
N CYS A 83 -16.17 0.24 -5.80
CA CYS A 83 -14.98 0.21 -4.95
C CYS A 83 -15.36 0.16 -3.47
N ARG A 84 -14.86 -0.84 -2.74
CA ARG A 84 -15.13 -1.06 -1.32
C ARG A 84 -13.90 -0.87 -0.43
N SER A 85 -12.71 -0.95 -1.02
CA SER A 85 -11.47 -0.77 -0.26
C SER A 85 -10.41 -0.06 -1.11
N VAL A 86 -9.81 0.95 -0.51
CA VAL A 86 -8.65 1.65 -1.07
C VAL A 86 -7.45 1.38 -0.19
N ILE A 87 -6.38 0.89 -0.80
CA ILE A 87 -5.11 0.65 -0.14
C ILE A 87 -4.12 1.69 -0.63
N ILE A 88 -3.47 2.38 0.28
CA ILE A 88 -2.41 3.35 -0.02
C ILE A 88 -1.12 2.97 0.70
N SER A 89 0.03 3.29 0.11
CA SER A 89 1.34 3.12 0.71
C SER A 89 2.01 4.48 0.92
N PRO A 90 1.78 5.10 2.10
CA PRO A 90 2.49 6.34 2.46
C PRO A 90 4.00 6.12 2.58
N ASP A 91 4.41 4.89 2.90
CA ASP A 91 5.76 4.39 3.14
C ASP A 91 6.42 4.99 4.39
N ALA A 92 6.15 6.25 4.75
CA ALA A 92 6.64 6.88 5.97
C ALA A 92 5.72 8.00 6.44
N TYR A 93 5.85 8.41 7.70
CA TYR A 93 5.19 9.62 8.24
C TYR A 93 6.22 10.62 8.79
N SER A 94 7.35 10.73 8.09
CA SER A 94 8.35 11.79 8.30
C SER A 94 8.77 12.39 6.95
N ASN A 95 8.93 13.70 6.88
CA ASN A 95 9.29 14.35 5.61
C ASN A 95 10.68 13.93 5.13
N SER A 96 11.62 13.66 6.05
CA SER A 96 12.96 13.20 5.71
C SER A 96 12.96 11.81 5.06
N ALA A 97 12.13 10.88 5.57
CA ALA A 97 11.96 9.56 4.95
C ALA A 97 11.23 9.64 3.62
N LEU A 98 10.14 10.43 3.52
CA LEU A 98 9.42 10.65 2.26
C LEU A 98 10.33 11.24 1.18
N GLN A 99 11.23 12.16 1.55
CA GLN A 99 12.24 12.71 0.65
C GLN A 99 13.32 11.67 0.28
N GLY A 100 13.82 10.90 1.25
CA GLY A 100 14.79 9.83 1.03
C GLY A 100 14.27 8.72 0.14
N LEU A 101 12.95 8.49 0.13
CA LEU A 101 12.24 7.56 -0.76
C LEU A 101 11.80 8.20 -2.09
N ASN A 102 12.11 9.47 -2.32
CA ASN A 102 11.69 10.23 -3.51
C ASN A 102 10.18 10.16 -3.80
N LYS A 103 9.35 10.18 -2.74
CA LYS A 103 7.88 10.05 -2.87
C LYS A 103 7.21 11.30 -3.45
N GLY A 104 7.85 12.46 -3.34
CA GLY A 104 7.29 13.74 -3.81
C GLY A 104 5.96 14.10 -3.13
N ILE A 105 5.77 13.68 -1.88
CA ILE A 105 4.67 14.02 -0.99
C ILE A 105 5.18 14.41 0.39
N THR A 106 4.34 15.06 1.17
CA THR A 106 4.61 15.51 2.53
C THR A 106 3.73 14.76 3.55
N THR A 107 4.11 14.81 4.83
CA THR A 107 3.27 14.27 5.92
C THR A 107 1.90 14.94 6.01
N ARG A 108 1.78 16.20 5.56
CA ARG A 108 0.50 16.92 5.49
C ARG A 108 -0.43 16.29 4.46
N GLU A 109 0.09 15.94 3.28
CA GLU A 109 -0.67 15.26 2.21
C GLU A 109 -1.07 13.85 2.63
N VAL A 110 -0.16 13.09 3.25
CA VAL A 110 -0.48 11.79 3.84
C VAL A 110 -1.65 11.90 4.83
N ARG A 111 -1.58 12.85 5.78
CA ARG A 111 -2.63 13.08 6.76
C ARG A 111 -3.96 13.44 6.11
N LYS A 112 -3.95 14.33 5.10
CA LYS A 112 -5.15 14.75 4.38
C LYS A 112 -5.81 13.57 3.67
N ALA A 113 -5.03 12.76 2.95
CA ALA A 113 -5.54 11.61 2.22
C ALA A 113 -6.11 10.55 3.18
N VAL A 114 -5.36 10.18 4.25
CA VAL A 114 -5.83 9.22 5.25
C VAL A 114 -7.11 9.69 5.92
N LYS A 115 -7.19 10.97 6.31
CA LYS A 115 -8.41 11.52 6.91
C LYS A 115 -9.61 11.41 5.94
N LEU A 116 -9.44 11.79 4.69
CA LEU A 116 -10.50 11.71 3.70
C LEU A 116 -10.99 10.27 3.49
N LEU A 117 -10.07 9.31 3.39
CA LEU A 117 -10.38 7.90 3.23
C LEU A 117 -11.11 7.33 4.45
N VAL A 118 -10.66 7.66 5.67
CA VAL A 118 -11.28 7.17 6.92
C VAL A 118 -12.68 7.74 7.11
N ASP A 119 -12.86 9.02 6.78
CA ASP A 119 -14.16 9.70 6.90
C ASP A 119 -15.15 9.30 5.79
N TRP A 120 -14.68 8.62 4.72
CA TRP A 120 -15.54 8.24 3.58
C TRP A 120 -16.55 7.16 3.96
N PRO A 121 -17.85 7.36 3.70
CA PRO A 121 -18.88 6.40 4.08
C PRO A 121 -18.71 5.04 3.37
N GLY A 122 -18.76 3.95 4.13
CA GLY A 122 -18.75 2.58 3.59
C GLY A 122 -17.41 2.11 3.00
N LEU A 123 -16.38 2.96 2.93
CA LEU A 123 -15.08 2.61 2.37
C LEU A 123 -14.17 1.98 3.44
N ARG A 124 -13.55 0.85 3.14
CA ARG A 124 -12.46 0.27 3.93
C ARG A 124 -11.14 0.87 3.48
N VAL A 125 -10.22 1.06 4.41
CA VAL A 125 -8.91 1.67 4.14
C VAL A 125 -7.82 0.74 4.59
N GLY A 126 -6.88 0.45 3.68
CA GLY A 126 -5.60 -0.19 4.00
C GLY A 126 -4.46 0.79 3.84
N PHE A 127 -3.50 0.79 4.76
CA PHE A 127 -2.26 1.52 4.56
C PHE A 127 -1.08 0.86 5.25
N CYS A 128 0.09 0.98 4.61
CA CYS A 128 1.34 0.40 5.07
C CYS A 128 2.41 1.48 5.23
N PHE A 129 3.26 1.28 6.23
CA PHE A 129 4.46 2.06 6.43
C PHE A 129 5.68 1.15 6.38
N PHE A 130 6.76 1.63 5.80
CA PHE A 130 8.06 1.01 5.92
C PHE A 130 8.82 1.59 7.12
N LEU A 131 9.57 0.74 7.78
CA LEU A 131 10.41 1.11 8.91
C LEU A 131 11.86 1.29 8.48
N THR A 132 12.56 2.19 9.13
CA THR A 132 14.01 2.40 8.97
C THR A 132 14.45 2.64 7.51
N THR A 133 13.64 3.35 6.73
CA THR A 133 13.86 3.62 5.30
C THR A 133 15.04 4.58 5.04
N PRO A 134 15.51 4.69 3.78
CA PRO A 134 16.40 5.79 3.37
C PRO A 134 15.86 7.15 3.82
N GLY A 135 16.73 8.02 4.32
CA GLY A 135 16.34 9.35 4.81
C GLY A 135 15.68 9.37 6.20
N GLU A 136 15.28 8.23 6.77
CA GLU A 136 14.63 8.20 8.08
C GLU A 136 15.56 8.68 9.20
N THR A 137 15.00 9.37 10.19
CA THR A 137 15.67 9.81 11.42
C THR A 137 15.04 9.14 12.62
N PHE A 138 15.73 9.14 13.77
CA PHE A 138 15.16 8.60 15.01
C PHE A 138 13.81 9.27 15.35
N TRP A 139 13.75 10.59 15.30
CA TRP A 139 12.52 11.34 15.58
C TRP A 139 11.46 11.14 14.49
N GLY A 140 11.87 10.94 13.24
CA GLY A 140 10.95 10.58 12.15
C GLY A 140 10.33 9.22 12.36
N TYR A 141 11.13 8.23 12.77
CA TYR A 141 10.64 6.90 13.18
C TYR A 141 9.64 6.99 14.32
N VAL A 142 9.99 7.71 15.40
CA VAL A 142 9.07 7.93 16.54
C VAL A 142 7.76 8.60 16.09
N ARG A 143 7.83 9.59 15.20
CA ARG A 143 6.65 10.25 14.62
C ARG A 143 5.79 9.29 13.81
N THR A 144 6.40 8.41 13.01
CA THR A 144 5.68 7.38 12.23
C THR A 144 4.97 6.42 13.17
N MET A 145 5.63 5.95 14.22
CA MET A 145 5.04 5.10 15.26
C MET A 145 3.88 5.79 15.97
N PHE A 146 4.07 7.02 16.41
CA PHE A 146 3.02 7.79 17.09
C PHE A 146 1.80 7.97 16.18
N TYR A 147 2.00 8.37 14.92
CA TYR A 147 0.91 8.52 13.96
C TYR A 147 0.17 7.21 13.76
N TYR A 148 0.90 6.12 13.59
CA TYR A 148 0.31 4.79 13.43
C TYR A 148 -0.58 4.44 14.62
N PHE A 149 -0.06 4.49 15.83
CA PHE A 149 -0.81 4.09 17.04
C PHE A 149 -1.97 5.02 17.40
N THR A 150 -1.96 6.26 16.96
CA THR A 150 -3.08 7.19 17.15
C THR A 150 -4.15 7.07 16.06
N THR A 151 -3.80 6.56 14.87
CA THR A 151 -4.71 6.48 13.72
C THR A 151 -5.33 5.10 13.56
N VAL A 152 -4.53 4.03 13.70
CA VAL A 152 -4.99 2.65 13.48
C VAL A 152 -6.09 2.20 14.45
N PRO A 153 -6.00 2.45 15.77
CA PRO A 153 -7.06 2.07 16.69
C PRO A 153 -8.41 2.68 16.30
N PHE A 154 -8.40 3.93 15.85
CA PHE A 154 -9.59 4.62 15.39
C PHE A 154 -10.22 3.96 14.13
N ILE A 155 -9.38 3.57 13.16
CA ILE A 155 -9.81 2.84 11.96
C ILE A 155 -10.40 1.47 12.34
N LEU A 156 -9.76 0.74 13.24
CA LEU A 156 -10.22 -0.58 13.70
C LEU A 156 -11.53 -0.49 14.46
N LEU A 157 -11.70 0.50 15.33
CA LEU A 157 -12.94 0.75 16.06
C LEU A 157 -14.11 1.04 15.10
N GLN A 158 -13.85 1.80 14.06
CA GLN A 158 -14.84 2.07 13.02
C GLN A 158 -15.03 0.92 12.03
N ARG A 159 -14.31 -0.19 12.17
CA ARG A 159 -14.29 -1.34 11.24
C ARG A 159 -13.93 -0.97 9.79
N LYS A 160 -13.18 0.12 9.61
CA LYS A 160 -12.87 0.68 8.29
C LYS A 160 -11.59 0.14 7.65
N GLY A 161 -10.99 -0.93 8.18
CA GLY A 161 -9.82 -1.51 7.55
C GLY A 161 -8.67 -1.73 8.51
N GLY A 162 -7.45 -1.59 8.02
CA GLY A 162 -6.26 -1.85 8.81
C GLY A 162 -5.01 -1.26 8.22
N SER A 163 -3.95 -1.35 8.97
CA SER A 163 -2.65 -0.86 8.58
C SER A 163 -1.56 -1.81 9.08
N GLY A 164 -0.38 -1.71 8.53
CA GLY A 164 0.76 -2.54 8.90
C GLY A 164 2.08 -1.83 8.73
N PHE A 165 3.09 -2.43 9.35
CA PHE A 165 4.48 -2.11 9.12
C PHE A 165 5.15 -3.20 8.31
N SER A 166 6.12 -2.80 7.50
CA SER A 166 7.00 -3.68 6.75
C SER A 166 8.38 -3.02 6.60
N TRP A 167 9.27 -3.68 5.88
CA TRP A 167 10.56 -3.15 5.48
C TRP A 167 10.62 -3.06 3.97
N ILE A 168 11.25 -2.02 3.46
CA ILE A 168 11.43 -1.89 2.01
C ILE A 168 12.45 -2.91 1.54
N ARG A 169 12.07 -3.71 0.54
CA ARG A 169 12.96 -4.68 -0.06
C ARG A 169 13.92 -3.97 -1.03
N ILE A 170 15.18 -4.39 -0.99
CA ILE A 170 16.19 -3.98 -1.96
C ILE A 170 15.93 -4.79 -3.24
N GLU A 171 15.51 -4.09 -4.30
CA GLU A 171 15.19 -4.68 -5.61
C GLU A 171 16.19 -4.20 -6.67
N PRO A 172 16.44 -5.00 -7.72
CA PRO A 172 17.29 -4.58 -8.83
C PRO A 172 16.83 -3.26 -9.46
N ASP A 173 17.77 -2.49 -9.96
CA ASP A 173 17.52 -1.24 -10.71
C ASP A 173 16.67 -0.21 -9.95
N THR A 174 16.80 -0.17 -8.62
CA THR A 174 16.08 0.78 -7.77
C THR A 174 17.03 1.72 -7.04
N GLN A 175 16.57 2.94 -6.75
CA GLN A 175 17.30 3.89 -5.92
C GLN A 175 17.60 3.33 -4.51
N VAL A 176 16.75 2.46 -4.00
CA VAL A 176 16.99 1.78 -2.72
C VAL A 176 18.21 0.86 -2.79
N ARG A 177 18.43 0.16 -3.93
CA ARG A 177 19.65 -0.64 -4.15
C ARG A 177 20.90 0.22 -4.15
N GLU A 178 20.91 1.31 -4.91
CA GLU A 178 22.03 2.24 -4.94
C GLU A 178 22.34 2.79 -3.54
N THR A 179 21.32 3.14 -2.79
CA THR A 179 21.46 3.58 -1.41
C THR A 179 22.00 2.47 -0.50
N ALA A 180 21.53 1.23 -0.66
CA ALA A 180 21.98 0.10 0.14
C ALA A 180 23.45 -0.26 -0.10
N VAL A 181 23.91 -0.16 -1.36
CA VAL A 181 25.35 -0.34 -1.69
C VAL A 181 26.17 0.79 -1.06
N ARG A 182 25.77 2.03 -1.24
CA ARG A 182 26.45 3.19 -0.64
C ARG A 182 26.54 3.11 0.88
N ASP A 183 25.48 2.61 1.52
CA ASP A 183 25.41 2.47 2.98
C ASP A 183 26.09 1.18 3.49
N GLY A 184 26.69 0.38 2.60
CA GLY A 184 27.42 -0.84 2.93
C GLY A 184 26.53 -1.99 3.44
N LEU A 185 25.24 -2.00 3.07
CA LEU A 185 24.32 -3.07 3.45
C LEU A 185 24.42 -4.29 2.54
N ILE A 186 24.74 -4.05 1.27
CA ILE A 186 24.97 -5.06 0.22
C ILE A 186 26.14 -4.62 -0.66
N SER A 187 26.71 -5.54 -1.43
CA SER A 187 27.66 -5.24 -2.52
C SER A 187 26.95 -5.19 -3.87
N GLU A 188 27.68 -4.75 -4.90
CA GLU A 188 27.16 -4.74 -6.29
C GLU A 188 26.85 -6.15 -6.79
N GLU A 189 27.59 -7.17 -6.31
CA GLU A 189 27.48 -8.58 -6.69
C GLU A 189 26.42 -9.32 -5.86
N THR A 190 25.80 -8.67 -4.86
CA THR A 190 24.81 -9.33 -4.00
C THR A 190 23.63 -9.84 -4.82
N GLU A 191 23.37 -11.16 -4.73
CA GLU A 191 22.18 -11.77 -5.33
C GLU A 191 20.92 -11.24 -4.65
N LEU A 192 20.01 -10.63 -5.43
CA LEU A 192 18.77 -10.01 -4.92
C LEU A 192 17.54 -10.93 -5.03
N LEU A 193 17.73 -12.17 -5.52
CA LEU A 193 16.66 -13.18 -5.55
C LEU A 193 16.74 -14.04 -4.28
N PRO A 194 15.79 -13.90 -3.34
CA PRO A 194 15.81 -14.69 -2.11
C PRO A 194 15.44 -16.15 -2.39
N LYS A 195 16.14 -17.09 -1.74
CA LYS A 195 15.89 -18.53 -1.82
C LYS A 195 15.02 -19.04 -0.66
N ASP A 196 14.98 -18.28 0.43
CA ASP A 196 14.25 -18.59 1.65
C ASP A 196 13.91 -17.31 2.42
N ILE A 197 13.21 -17.46 3.55
CA ILE A 197 12.77 -16.35 4.40
C ILE A 197 13.98 -15.60 5.01
N GLU A 198 15.05 -16.32 5.32
CA GLU A 198 16.24 -15.69 5.92
C GLU A 198 16.98 -14.82 4.91
N SER A 199 17.21 -15.30 3.69
CA SER A 199 17.79 -14.52 2.60
C SER A 199 16.90 -13.34 2.21
N LEU A 200 15.56 -13.51 2.22
CA LEU A 200 14.63 -12.40 2.03
C LEU A 200 14.81 -11.31 3.10
N ARG A 201 14.93 -11.70 4.38
CA ARG A 201 15.13 -10.75 5.48
C ARG A 201 16.42 -9.96 5.37
N ARG A 202 17.49 -10.54 4.80
CA ARG A 202 18.77 -9.87 4.54
C ARG A 202 18.66 -8.82 3.43
N LEU A 203 17.67 -8.95 2.55
CA LEU A 203 17.39 -8.00 1.47
C LEU A 203 16.46 -6.85 1.89
N PHE A 204 16.10 -6.72 3.15
CA PHE A 204 15.40 -5.54 3.64
C PHE A 204 16.40 -4.42 3.95
N TYR A 205 16.10 -3.24 3.41
CA TYR A 205 16.87 -2.05 3.75
C TYR A 205 16.61 -1.64 5.20
N ILE A 206 17.68 -1.50 5.97
CA ILE A 206 17.65 -1.01 7.35
C ILE A 206 18.71 0.07 7.45
N LYS A 207 18.28 1.33 7.65
CA LYS A 207 19.22 2.43 7.76
C LYS A 207 20.27 2.16 8.85
N PRO A 208 21.59 2.23 8.55
CA PRO A 208 22.65 1.84 9.49
C PRO A 208 22.54 2.52 10.86
N ALA A 209 22.28 3.84 10.88
CA ALA A 209 22.14 4.62 12.11
C ALA A 209 20.90 4.23 12.96
N LEU A 210 19.95 3.47 12.40
CA LEU A 210 18.73 3.03 13.08
C LEU A 210 18.66 1.52 13.26
N ARG A 211 19.77 0.79 13.00
CA ARG A 211 19.81 -0.68 13.09
C ARG A 211 19.39 -1.21 14.47
N PHE A 212 19.65 -0.46 15.53
CA PHE A 212 19.23 -0.82 16.89
C PHE A 212 17.71 -0.86 17.10
N LEU A 213 16.95 -0.21 16.22
CA LEU A 213 15.48 -0.24 16.22
C LEU A 213 14.90 -1.48 15.51
N ASP A 214 15.68 -2.21 14.72
CA ASP A 214 15.18 -3.34 13.94
C ASP A 214 14.68 -4.50 14.81
N PRO A 215 15.42 -5.01 15.84
CA PRO A 215 14.92 -6.09 16.65
C PRO A 215 13.62 -5.78 17.38
N PRO A 216 13.46 -4.66 18.10
CA PRO A 216 12.17 -4.33 18.73
C PRO A 216 11.05 -4.11 17.73
N SER A 217 11.35 -3.56 16.53
CA SER A 217 10.35 -3.39 15.46
C SER A 217 9.83 -4.73 14.95
N ARG A 218 10.68 -5.74 14.78
CA ARG A 218 10.27 -7.08 14.35
C ARG A 218 9.36 -7.74 15.38
N ILE A 219 9.71 -7.67 16.65
CA ILE A 219 8.87 -8.19 17.75
C ILE A 219 7.50 -7.51 17.71
N LEU A 220 7.46 -6.18 17.58
CA LEU A 220 6.21 -5.43 17.52
C LEU A 220 5.34 -5.88 16.34
N VAL A 221 5.91 -5.99 15.14
CA VAL A 221 5.18 -6.43 13.93
C VAL A 221 4.65 -7.85 14.10
N ASP A 222 5.44 -8.78 14.63
CA ASP A 222 5.03 -10.17 14.88
C ASP A 222 3.85 -10.24 15.88
N VAL A 223 3.89 -9.45 16.95
CA VAL A 223 2.79 -9.38 17.94
C VAL A 223 1.52 -8.83 17.29
N MET A 224 1.64 -7.78 16.47
CA MET A 224 0.51 -7.18 15.77
C MET A 224 -0.11 -8.15 14.76
N GLU A 225 0.70 -8.93 14.03
CA GLU A 225 0.21 -9.93 13.07
C GLU A 225 -0.50 -11.08 13.76
N LYS A 226 0.05 -11.60 14.85
CA LYS A 226 -0.61 -12.63 15.67
C LYS A 226 -1.96 -12.14 16.20
N GLY A 227 -2.01 -10.89 16.69
CA GLY A 227 -3.26 -10.28 17.15
C GLY A 227 -4.31 -10.17 16.04
N ARG A 228 -3.92 -9.73 14.86
CA ARG A 228 -4.82 -9.64 13.68
C ARG A 228 -5.35 -11.03 13.26
N ASN A 229 -4.49 -12.02 13.22
CA ASN A 229 -4.87 -13.39 12.86
C ASN A 229 -5.85 -14.00 13.86
N MET A 230 -5.67 -13.77 15.17
CA MET A 230 -6.64 -14.21 16.18
C MET A 230 -8.02 -13.55 16.00
N ILE A 231 -8.06 -12.25 15.66
CA ILE A 231 -9.32 -11.54 15.42
C ILE A 231 -10.02 -12.09 14.17
N ARG A 232 -9.26 -12.37 13.08
CA ARG A 232 -9.82 -12.97 11.86
C ARG A 232 -10.40 -14.35 12.11
N LEU A 233 -9.69 -15.22 12.84
CA LEU A 233 -10.16 -16.56 13.20
C LEU A 233 -11.43 -16.54 14.07
N LYS A 234 -11.53 -15.60 15.02
CA LYS A 234 -12.74 -15.42 15.83
C LYS A 234 -13.96 -14.94 15.02
N ARG A 235 -13.72 -14.16 13.95
CA ARG A 235 -14.79 -13.70 13.04
C ARG A 235 -15.25 -14.78 12.06
N ALA A 236 -14.36 -15.63 11.59
CA ALA A 236 -14.70 -16.74 10.69
C ALA A 236 -15.51 -17.87 11.38
N LYS A 237 -15.50 -17.92 12.73
CA LYS A 237 -16.26 -18.90 13.53
C LYS A 237 -17.66 -18.38 13.98
N ARG A 238 -18.00 -17.15 13.65
CA ARG A 238 -19.32 -16.54 13.87
C ARG A 238 -20.08 -16.36 12.55
#